data_9c62eba781142c4830c12faa60972826
#
_entry.id   9c62eba781142c4830c12faa60972826
#
_cell.length_a   1.000
_cell.length_b   1.000
_cell.length_c   1.000
_cell.angle_alpha   90.00
_cell.angle_beta   90.00
_cell.angle_gamma   90.00
#
_symmetry.space_group_name_H-M   'P 1'
#
loop_
_entity.id
_entity.type
_entity.pdbx_description
1 polymer ?
#
loop_
_entity_poly.entity_id
_entity_poly.type
_entity_poly.pdbx_seq_one_letter_code
_entity_poly.pdbx_strand_id
1 'polypeptide(L)'
;MTLRLILTRHAKSGWDDPELSDHDRPLNNRGRGDAPRIGAWLRHNGYLPDAALVSSARRTQETWERLSPELGGAIAMHSLPSLYHAEAETILAHLKAQSAPRIMVIGHNPGIGDCARRLVDAPPAHPRFLDYPTCATLVAEFAGQDWSALDWWSGRVVDFVVPRDL
;
A
#
# COMPACT_ATOMS: atom_id res chain seq x y z
N MET A 1 18.77 -6.84 -11.47
CA MET A 1 18.05 -6.12 -10.40
C MET A 1 16.58 -6.09 -10.70
N THR A 2 15.78 -6.08 -9.65
CA THR A 2 14.33 -5.96 -9.75
C THR A 2 13.87 -4.77 -8.93
N LEU A 3 12.78 -4.16 -9.36
CA LEU A 3 12.05 -3.19 -8.57
C LEU A 3 10.98 -3.93 -7.76
N ARG A 4 10.74 -3.51 -6.53
CA ARG A 4 9.71 -4.11 -5.67
C ARG A 4 8.71 -3.06 -5.22
N LEU A 5 7.44 -3.40 -5.36
CA LEU A 5 6.32 -2.58 -4.92
C LEU A 5 5.56 -3.30 -3.82
N ILE A 6 5.26 -2.56 -2.76
CA ILE A 6 4.34 -2.99 -1.70
C ILE A 6 3.14 -2.06 -1.77
N LEU A 7 1.98 -2.60 -2.07
CA LEU A 7 0.77 -1.81 -2.31
C LEU A 7 -0.27 -2.15 -1.25
N THR A 8 -0.50 -1.23 -0.31
CA THR A 8 -1.35 -1.46 0.87
C THR A 8 -2.51 -0.48 0.90
N ARG A 9 -3.74 -1.01 1.01
CA ARG A 9 -4.91 -0.19 1.33
C ARG A 9 -4.86 0.16 2.82
N HIS A 10 -5.29 1.38 3.18
CA HIS A 10 -5.36 1.79 4.59
C HIS A 10 -6.09 0.77 5.44
N ALA A 11 -5.77 0.70 6.74
CA ALA A 11 -6.44 -0.17 7.70
C ALA A 11 -7.87 0.32 7.98
N LYS A 12 -8.65 -0.47 8.72
CA LYS A 12 -10.07 -0.20 8.96
C LYS A 12 -10.27 1.13 9.69
N SER A 13 -11.07 2.00 9.11
CA SER A 13 -11.43 3.30 9.67
C SER A 13 -12.85 3.29 10.22
N GLY A 14 -13.14 4.25 11.13
CA GLY A 14 -14.43 4.39 11.77
C GLY A 14 -15.21 5.62 11.29
N TRP A 15 -16.50 5.61 11.63
CA TRP A 15 -17.43 6.71 11.38
C TRP A 15 -18.02 7.24 12.70
N ASP A 16 -17.28 7.10 13.80
CA ASP A 16 -17.79 7.39 15.15
C ASP A 16 -18.04 8.88 15.40
N ASP A 17 -17.29 9.76 14.70
CA ASP A 17 -17.48 11.20 14.81
C ASP A 17 -18.06 11.76 13.50
N PRO A 18 -19.37 12.08 13.48
CA PRO A 18 -20.01 12.60 12.28
C PRO A 18 -19.59 14.01 11.91
N GLU A 19 -18.89 14.73 12.80
CA GLU A 19 -18.41 16.09 12.52
C GLU A 19 -17.09 16.09 11.73
N LEU A 20 -16.37 14.96 11.69
CA LEU A 20 -15.15 14.86 10.93
C LEU A 20 -15.44 14.76 9.43
N SER A 21 -14.61 15.45 8.63
CA SER A 21 -14.58 15.22 7.18
C SER A 21 -14.09 13.80 6.87
N ASP A 22 -14.40 13.29 5.69
CA ASP A 22 -13.88 12.00 5.26
C ASP A 22 -12.35 11.93 5.38
N HIS A 23 -11.67 13.00 4.97
CA HIS A 23 -10.21 13.10 5.02
C HIS A 23 -9.66 12.93 6.43
N ASP A 24 -10.36 13.41 7.45
CA ASP A 24 -9.88 13.44 8.84
C ASP A 24 -10.31 12.22 9.66
N ARG A 25 -11.04 11.26 9.07
CA ARG A 25 -11.47 10.05 9.78
C ARG A 25 -10.29 9.17 10.18
N PRO A 26 -10.13 8.85 11.49
CA PRO A 26 -9.06 7.98 11.96
C PRO A 26 -9.38 6.50 11.77
N LEU A 27 -8.41 5.66 12.07
CA LEU A 27 -8.62 4.22 12.19
C LEU A 27 -9.55 3.92 13.38
N ASN A 28 -10.26 2.81 13.30
CA ASN A 28 -10.95 2.23 14.46
C ASN A 28 -10.03 1.23 15.17
N ASN A 29 -10.53 0.60 16.23
CA ASN A 29 -9.72 -0.34 17.02
C ASN A 29 -9.22 -1.53 16.19
N ARG A 30 -10.04 -2.04 15.27
CA ARG A 30 -9.62 -3.11 14.37
C ARG A 30 -8.46 -2.68 13.48
N GLY A 31 -8.56 -1.50 12.89
CA GLY A 31 -7.49 -0.96 12.03
C GLY A 31 -6.19 -0.72 12.79
N ARG A 32 -6.28 -0.23 14.03
CA ARG A 32 -5.11 -0.03 14.89
C ARG A 32 -4.41 -1.33 15.25
N GLY A 33 -5.13 -2.43 15.29
CA GLY A 33 -4.56 -3.77 15.49
C GLY A 33 -4.03 -4.40 14.20
N ASP A 34 -4.71 -4.19 13.08
CA ASP A 34 -4.33 -4.80 11.80
C ASP A 34 -3.03 -4.21 11.22
N ALA A 35 -2.85 -2.90 11.31
CA ALA A 35 -1.69 -2.24 10.70
C ALA A 35 -0.35 -2.78 11.21
N PRO A 36 -0.10 -2.89 12.54
CA PRO A 36 1.15 -3.46 13.01
C PRO A 36 1.32 -4.94 12.65
N ARG A 37 0.23 -5.71 12.54
CA ARG A 37 0.31 -7.11 12.10
C ARG A 37 0.81 -7.24 10.67
N ILE A 38 0.36 -6.37 9.78
CA ILE A 38 0.88 -6.30 8.40
C ILE A 38 2.35 -5.88 8.41
N GLY A 39 2.73 -4.89 9.23
CA GLY A 39 4.13 -4.48 9.36
C GLY A 39 5.04 -5.61 9.81
N ALA A 40 4.62 -6.36 10.81
CA ALA A 40 5.35 -7.54 11.30
C ALA A 40 5.47 -8.63 10.22
N TRP A 41 4.41 -8.86 9.46
CA TRP A 41 4.43 -9.81 8.35
C TRP A 41 5.42 -9.39 7.26
N LEU A 42 5.41 -8.10 6.91
CA LEU A 42 6.37 -7.57 5.92
C LEU A 42 7.81 -7.78 6.39
N ARG A 43 8.11 -7.46 7.63
CA ARG A 43 9.45 -7.64 8.20
C ARG A 43 9.85 -9.11 8.22
N HIS A 44 8.97 -9.98 8.68
CA HIS A 44 9.24 -11.42 8.78
C HIS A 44 9.61 -12.03 7.42
N ASN A 45 9.00 -11.55 6.35
CA ASN A 45 9.25 -12.04 5.00
C ASN A 45 10.35 -11.27 4.26
N GLY A 46 10.97 -10.27 4.88
CA GLY A 46 12.01 -9.47 4.26
C GLY A 46 11.50 -8.48 3.21
N TYR A 47 10.23 -8.13 3.23
CA TYR A 47 9.63 -7.17 2.32
C TYR A 47 9.75 -5.76 2.90
N LEU A 48 10.95 -5.20 2.88
CA LEU A 48 11.22 -3.89 3.48
C LEU A 48 11.37 -2.81 2.40
N PRO A 49 10.57 -1.74 2.45
CA PRO A 49 10.70 -0.65 1.49
C PRO A 49 11.85 0.29 1.84
N ASP A 50 12.35 0.99 0.84
CA ASP A 50 13.31 2.09 1.02
C ASP A 50 12.58 3.41 1.25
N ALA A 51 11.41 3.56 0.67
CA ALA A 51 10.57 4.75 0.79
C ALA A 51 9.09 4.37 0.77
N ALA A 52 8.26 5.21 1.40
CA ALA A 52 6.83 5.04 1.42
C ALA A 52 6.13 6.30 0.91
N LEU A 53 5.15 6.10 0.03
CA LEU A 53 4.26 7.13 -0.48
C LEU A 53 2.90 6.93 0.19
N VAL A 54 2.46 7.89 0.99
CA VAL A 54 1.29 7.74 1.84
C VAL A 54 0.30 8.86 1.55
N SER A 55 -0.97 8.52 1.28
CA SER A 55 -2.03 9.52 1.13
C SER A 55 -2.10 10.41 2.36
N SER A 56 -2.43 11.68 2.16
CA SER A 56 -2.54 12.68 3.22
C SER A 56 -3.72 12.44 4.18
N ALA A 57 -4.67 11.57 3.86
CA ALA A 57 -5.80 11.29 4.73
C ALA A 57 -5.37 10.73 6.08
N ARG A 58 -6.11 11.06 7.14
CA ARG A 58 -5.77 10.61 8.49
C ARG A 58 -5.65 9.09 8.60
N ARG A 59 -6.55 8.33 7.99
CA ARG A 59 -6.54 6.86 8.06
C ARG A 59 -5.31 6.23 7.40
N THR A 60 -4.80 6.82 6.31
CA THR A 60 -3.55 6.35 5.68
C THR A 60 -2.32 6.76 6.48
N GLN A 61 -2.29 7.96 7.01
CA GLN A 61 -1.21 8.43 7.88
C GLN A 61 -1.13 7.58 9.15
N GLU A 62 -2.25 7.28 9.77
CA GLU A 62 -2.28 6.44 10.97
C GLU A 62 -1.91 4.99 10.65
N THR A 63 -2.29 4.47 9.50
CA THR A 63 -1.84 3.14 9.05
C THR A 63 -0.31 3.10 9.01
N TRP A 64 0.34 4.08 8.43
CA TRP A 64 1.80 4.18 8.39
C TRP A 64 2.40 4.31 9.78
N GLU A 65 1.86 5.19 10.62
CA GLU A 65 2.33 5.42 11.99
C GLU A 65 2.35 4.13 12.82
N ARG A 66 1.40 3.23 12.59
CA ARG A 66 1.28 1.98 13.34
C ARG A 66 2.00 0.81 12.70
N LEU A 67 2.18 0.85 11.39
CA LEU A 67 2.84 -0.22 10.63
C LEU A 67 4.36 -0.02 10.63
N SER A 68 4.83 1.20 10.42
CA SER A 68 6.25 1.47 10.19
C SER A 68 7.17 1.10 11.35
N PRO A 69 6.78 1.22 12.65
CA PRO A 69 7.65 0.77 13.73
C PRO A 69 7.99 -0.72 13.66
N GLU A 70 7.12 -1.54 13.09
CA GLU A 70 7.35 -2.97 12.93
C GLU A 70 8.36 -3.29 11.83
N LEU A 71 8.57 -2.38 10.88
CA LEU A 71 9.49 -2.59 9.77
C LEU A 71 10.96 -2.51 10.21
N GLY A 72 11.24 -1.70 11.21
CA GLY A 72 12.61 -1.40 11.63
C GLY A 72 13.33 -0.49 10.64
N GLY A 73 14.39 0.17 11.08
CA GLY A 73 15.18 1.05 10.24
C GLY A 73 14.52 2.39 9.96
N ALA A 74 15.24 3.23 9.23
CA ALA A 74 14.77 4.55 8.81
C ALA A 74 14.24 4.46 7.37
N ILE A 75 12.92 4.68 7.20
CA ILE A 75 12.27 4.66 5.90
C ILE A 75 11.74 6.07 5.62
N ALA A 76 12.14 6.65 4.49
CA ALA A 76 11.65 7.96 4.07
C ALA A 76 10.16 7.87 3.75
N MET A 77 9.34 8.71 4.41
CA MET A 77 7.90 8.76 4.15
C MET A 77 7.54 10.09 3.52
N HIS A 78 6.78 10.02 2.44
CA HIS A 78 6.26 11.18 1.72
C HIS A 78 4.75 11.19 1.80
N SER A 79 4.20 12.22 2.45
CA SER A 79 2.75 12.44 2.51
C SER A 79 2.31 13.15 1.24
N LEU A 80 1.43 12.52 0.46
CA LEU A 80 1.02 13.00 -0.86
C LEU A 80 -0.49 13.25 -0.92
N PRO A 81 -0.93 14.51 -0.91
CA PRO A 81 -2.37 14.83 -1.05
C PRO A 81 -2.98 14.28 -2.34
N SER A 82 -2.18 14.19 -3.41
CA SER A 82 -2.64 13.65 -4.71
C SER A 82 -2.99 12.17 -4.67
N LEU A 83 -2.57 11.43 -3.64
CA LEU A 83 -2.97 10.03 -3.44
C LEU A 83 -4.33 9.89 -2.76
N TYR A 84 -4.87 10.95 -2.18
CA TYR A 84 -6.19 10.90 -1.56
C TYR A 84 -7.26 10.67 -2.64
N HIS A 85 -7.96 9.53 -2.55
CA HIS A 85 -8.93 9.06 -3.55
C HIS A 85 -8.37 9.02 -4.99
N ALA A 86 -7.07 8.75 -5.13
CA ALA A 86 -6.40 8.71 -6.42
C ALA A 86 -6.88 7.52 -7.27
N GLU A 87 -6.95 7.76 -8.57
CA GLU A 87 -7.14 6.70 -9.56
C GLU A 87 -5.83 5.93 -9.78
N ALA A 88 -5.91 4.76 -10.40
CA ALA A 88 -4.75 3.92 -10.69
C ALA A 88 -3.68 4.65 -11.51
N GLU A 89 -4.09 5.48 -12.47
CA GLU A 89 -3.19 6.27 -13.32
C GLU A 89 -2.34 7.26 -12.50
N THR A 90 -2.93 7.87 -11.48
CA THR A 90 -2.21 8.79 -10.58
C THR A 90 -1.18 8.03 -9.75
N ILE A 91 -1.53 6.85 -9.24
CA ILE A 91 -0.58 6.01 -8.52
C ILE A 91 0.58 5.62 -9.42
N LEU A 92 0.29 5.18 -10.64
CA LEU A 92 1.32 4.83 -11.62
C LEU A 92 2.27 6.00 -11.89
N ALA A 93 1.72 7.21 -12.05
CA ALA A 93 2.53 8.41 -12.29
C ALA A 93 3.50 8.69 -11.14
N HIS A 94 3.05 8.53 -9.89
CA HIS A 94 3.93 8.68 -8.73
C HIS A 94 5.02 7.61 -8.69
N LEU A 95 4.69 6.36 -9.03
CA LEU A 95 5.68 5.30 -9.08
C LEU A 95 6.74 5.58 -10.15
N LYS A 96 6.34 6.03 -11.32
CA LYS A 96 7.27 6.36 -12.41
C LYS A 96 8.27 7.46 -12.04
N ALA A 97 7.97 8.29 -11.06
CA ALA A 97 8.83 9.37 -10.60
C ALA A 97 9.80 8.94 -9.49
N GLN A 98 9.74 7.69 -9.04
CA GLN A 98 10.58 7.21 -7.96
C GLN A 98 11.97 6.77 -8.44
N SER A 99 12.95 6.85 -7.53
CA SER A 99 14.32 6.42 -7.79
C SER A 99 14.77 5.25 -6.91
N ALA A 100 14.20 5.12 -5.71
CA ALA A 100 14.52 4.00 -4.83
C ALA A 100 13.94 2.69 -5.38
N PRO A 101 14.65 1.55 -5.26
CA PRO A 101 14.22 0.31 -5.89
C PRO A 101 13.05 -0.40 -5.19
N ARG A 102 12.78 -0.07 -3.92
CA ARG A 102 11.71 -0.71 -3.13
C ARG A 102 10.79 0.36 -2.57
N ILE A 103 9.57 0.40 -3.08
CA ILE A 103 8.60 1.44 -2.76
C ILE A 103 7.35 0.83 -2.14
N MET A 104 6.87 1.44 -1.05
CA MET A 104 5.57 1.14 -0.49
C MET A 104 4.59 2.28 -0.79
N VAL A 105 3.36 1.94 -1.13
CA VAL A 105 2.26 2.91 -1.30
C VAL A 105 1.14 2.53 -0.33
N ILE A 106 0.64 3.51 0.41
CA ILE A 106 -0.57 3.34 1.23
C ILE A 106 -1.64 4.30 0.72
N GLY A 107 -2.74 3.73 0.25
CA GLY A 107 -3.80 4.50 -0.38
C GLY A 107 -5.20 3.93 -0.15
N HIS A 108 -6.08 4.16 -1.11
CA HIS A 108 -7.51 3.97 -0.98
C HIS A 108 -8.09 3.18 -2.14
N ASN A 109 -9.16 2.41 -1.88
CA ASN A 109 -10.01 1.87 -2.93
C ASN A 109 -10.94 2.99 -3.46
N PRO A 110 -11.39 2.89 -4.73
CA PRO A 110 -11.11 1.81 -5.67
C PRO A 110 -9.74 1.88 -6.35
N GLY A 111 -9.06 3.01 -6.28
CA GLY A 111 -7.83 3.26 -7.04
C GLY A 111 -6.71 2.27 -6.75
N ILE A 112 -6.46 1.94 -5.47
CA ILE A 112 -5.35 1.05 -5.12
C ILE A 112 -5.62 -0.41 -5.53
N GLY A 113 -6.84 -0.89 -5.36
CA GLY A 113 -7.21 -2.23 -5.83
C GLY A 113 -7.17 -2.33 -7.35
N ASP A 114 -7.62 -1.29 -8.04
CA ASP A 114 -7.57 -1.19 -9.48
C ASP A 114 -6.12 -1.19 -9.99
N CYS A 115 -5.26 -0.41 -9.34
CA CYS A 115 -3.83 -0.38 -9.63
C CYS A 115 -3.18 -1.77 -9.44
N ALA A 116 -3.51 -2.45 -8.34
CA ALA A 116 -2.99 -3.80 -8.05
C ALA A 116 -3.33 -4.77 -9.18
N ARG A 117 -4.60 -4.79 -9.62
CA ARG A 117 -5.04 -5.68 -10.70
C ARG A 117 -4.35 -5.40 -12.02
N ARG A 118 -4.14 -4.10 -12.33
CA ARG A 118 -3.60 -3.67 -13.63
C ARG A 118 -2.08 -3.74 -13.71
N LEU A 119 -1.38 -3.76 -12.60
CA LEU A 119 0.09 -3.83 -12.59
C LEU A 119 0.63 -5.24 -12.77
N VAL A 120 -0.10 -6.26 -12.30
CA VAL A 120 0.41 -7.64 -12.32
C VAL A 120 0.05 -8.36 -13.62
N ASP A 121 0.91 -9.25 -14.03
CA ASP A 121 0.74 -10.08 -15.25
C ASP A 121 -0.37 -11.14 -15.06
N ALA A 122 -0.56 -11.60 -13.82
CA ALA A 122 -1.63 -12.51 -13.45
C ALA A 122 -2.01 -12.29 -11.98
N PRO A 123 -3.31 -12.37 -11.62
CA PRO A 123 -3.72 -12.20 -10.24
C PRO A 123 -3.26 -13.38 -9.37
N PRO A 124 -2.98 -13.15 -8.08
CA PRO A 124 -2.72 -14.25 -7.14
C PRO A 124 -4.00 -15.07 -6.93
N ALA A 125 -3.82 -16.35 -6.58
CA ALA A 125 -4.93 -17.25 -6.26
C ALA A 125 -5.42 -16.99 -4.83
N HIS A 126 -6.00 -15.84 -4.61
CA HIS A 126 -6.54 -15.42 -3.31
C HIS A 126 -7.96 -14.87 -3.51
N PRO A 127 -8.97 -15.33 -2.73
CA PRO A 127 -10.36 -14.95 -2.96
C PRO A 127 -10.65 -13.47 -2.70
N ARG A 128 -9.79 -12.78 -1.95
CA ARG A 128 -9.99 -11.39 -1.58
C ARG A 128 -9.16 -10.40 -2.39
N PHE A 129 -8.42 -10.88 -3.43
CA PHE A 129 -7.58 -9.96 -4.21
C PHE A 129 -8.41 -8.93 -4.98
N LEU A 130 -9.54 -9.34 -5.56
CA LEU A 130 -10.35 -8.45 -6.40
C LEU A 130 -11.08 -7.36 -5.61
N ASP A 131 -11.52 -7.62 -4.39
CA ASP A 131 -12.16 -6.60 -3.56
C ASP A 131 -11.16 -5.81 -2.71
N TYR A 132 -9.94 -6.28 -2.57
CA TYR A 132 -8.82 -5.58 -1.92
C TYR A 132 -9.25 -4.94 -0.60
N PRO A 133 -9.55 -5.73 0.44
CA PRO A 133 -10.12 -5.20 1.68
C PRO A 133 -9.14 -4.30 2.45
N THR A 134 -9.60 -3.67 3.50
CA THR A 134 -8.74 -2.80 4.32
C THR A 134 -7.48 -3.54 4.77
N CYS A 135 -6.36 -2.86 4.68
CA CYS A 135 -5.01 -3.37 4.95
C CYS A 135 -4.54 -4.51 4.03
N ALA A 136 -5.28 -4.83 2.95
CA ALA A 136 -4.80 -5.75 1.92
C ALA A 136 -3.48 -5.26 1.36
N THR A 137 -2.52 -6.16 1.20
CA THR A 137 -1.16 -5.82 0.81
C THR A 137 -0.66 -6.76 -0.28
N LEU A 138 -0.37 -6.18 -1.44
CA LEU A 138 0.29 -6.87 -2.56
C LEU A 138 1.78 -6.57 -2.51
N VAL A 139 2.60 -7.61 -2.71
CA VAL A 139 4.03 -7.48 -2.98
C VAL A 139 4.27 -7.96 -4.40
N ALA A 140 4.80 -7.09 -5.25
CA ALA A 140 5.06 -7.40 -6.66
C ALA A 140 6.47 -6.96 -7.04
N GLU A 141 7.04 -7.65 -8.01
CA GLU A 141 8.35 -7.34 -8.58
C GLU A 141 8.23 -7.03 -10.06
N PHE A 142 9.09 -6.10 -10.50
CA PHE A 142 9.15 -5.67 -11.89
C PHE A 142 10.59 -5.77 -12.37
N ALA A 143 10.77 -6.29 -13.58
CA ALA A 143 12.10 -6.35 -14.20
C ALA A 143 12.61 -4.95 -14.51
N GLY A 144 13.92 -4.74 -14.39
CA GLY A 144 14.57 -3.48 -14.70
C GLY A 144 15.04 -2.73 -13.46
N GLN A 145 15.57 -1.54 -13.68
CA GLN A 145 16.19 -0.72 -12.64
C GLN A 145 15.54 0.67 -12.53
N ASP A 146 14.57 0.97 -13.38
CA ASP A 146 14.03 2.31 -13.53
C ASP A 146 12.50 2.27 -13.53
N TRP A 147 11.89 2.90 -12.53
CA TRP A 147 10.45 3.02 -12.42
C TRP A 147 9.82 3.78 -13.59
N SER A 148 10.57 4.65 -14.27
CA SER A 148 10.03 5.43 -15.38
C SER A 148 9.56 4.56 -16.55
N ALA A 149 10.09 3.35 -16.66
CA ALA A 149 9.71 2.37 -17.68
C ALA A 149 8.57 1.44 -17.26
N LEU A 150 8.01 1.64 -16.05
CA LEU A 150 6.93 0.82 -15.51
C LEU A 150 5.69 0.87 -16.42
N ASP A 151 5.12 -0.29 -16.69
CA ASP A 151 3.91 -0.39 -17.51
C ASP A 151 2.90 -1.35 -16.86
N TRP A 152 1.65 -1.25 -17.30
CA TRP A 152 0.60 -2.16 -16.88
C TRP A 152 0.94 -3.61 -17.29
N TRP A 153 0.45 -4.57 -16.52
CA TRP A 153 0.56 -6.01 -16.80
C TRP A 153 2.01 -6.54 -16.83
N SER A 154 2.95 -5.80 -16.24
CA SER A 154 4.37 -6.14 -16.25
C SER A 154 4.89 -6.71 -14.94
N GLY A 155 4.11 -6.62 -13.86
CA GLY A 155 4.52 -7.07 -12.54
C GLY A 155 4.27 -8.55 -12.31
N ARG A 156 5.15 -9.17 -11.55
CA ARG A 156 4.99 -10.54 -11.06
C ARG A 156 4.58 -10.49 -9.59
N VAL A 157 3.50 -11.17 -9.24
CA VAL A 157 3.09 -11.28 -7.82
C VAL A 157 4.13 -12.08 -7.06
N VAL A 158 4.66 -11.49 -6.00
CA VAL A 158 5.54 -12.18 -5.05
C VAL A 158 4.70 -12.74 -3.90
N ASP A 159 3.79 -11.91 -3.37
CA ASP A 159 2.95 -12.30 -2.24
C ASP A 159 1.70 -11.40 -2.17
N PHE A 160 0.68 -11.89 -1.50
CA PHE A 160 -0.52 -11.11 -1.20
C PHE A 160 -1.11 -11.58 0.12
N VAL A 161 -1.46 -10.64 0.99
CA VAL A 161 -2.00 -10.92 2.32
C VAL A 161 -3.15 -9.97 2.65
N VAL A 162 -4.11 -10.48 3.41
CA VAL A 162 -5.11 -9.66 4.10
C VAL A 162 -5.00 -9.94 5.60
N PRO A 163 -5.44 -9.01 6.49
CA PRO A 163 -5.30 -9.20 7.94
C PRO A 163 -5.88 -10.51 8.46
N ARG A 164 -6.96 -10.98 7.83
CA ARG A 164 -7.61 -12.24 8.23
C ARG A 164 -6.74 -13.47 8.04
N ASP A 165 -5.72 -13.40 7.19
CA ASP A 165 -4.78 -14.49 6.96
C ASP A 165 -3.73 -14.63 8.07
N LEU A 166 -3.65 -13.65 8.96
CA LEU A 166 -2.59 -13.56 9.98
C LEU A 166 -3.03 -14.00 11.37
#